data_ea936629396db758e2568e489eee18e7
#
_entry.id   ea936629396db758e2568e489eee18e7
#
_cell.length_a   1.000
_cell.length_b   1.000
_cell.length_c   1.000
_cell.angle_alpha   90.00
_cell.angle_beta   90.00
_cell.angle_gamma   90.00
#
_symmetry.space_group_name_H-M   'P 1'
#
loop_
_entity.id
_entity.type
_entity.pdbx_description
1 polymer ?
#
loop_
_entity_poly.entity_id
_entity_poly.type
_entity_poly.pdbx_seq_one_letter_code
_entity_poly.pdbx_strand_id
1 'polypeptide(L)'
;MIGAPGPGRGARTLILGLGNPILTDDAVGLIVAREVYRLLVEQGASVDLAEASAANLDLIALVEGYERLVVVDALIVSHPKPGRLHRLELGDLATMPTSTSLHGLGPAAALELARHVGIDVPDNVSIYGIEVVDPYTFGETLTPALASAIASLPFAIVATESRLAEGSRAGVL
;
A
#
# COMPACT_ATOMS: atom_id res chain seq x y z
N MET A 1 -17.57 3.15 2.89
CA MET A 1 -16.94 4.14 3.80
C MET A 1 -16.87 3.51 5.18
N ILE A 2 -15.76 2.83 5.51
CA ILE A 2 -15.51 2.27 6.85
C ILE A 2 -14.74 3.36 7.59
N GLY A 3 -15.36 3.89 8.65
CA GLY A 3 -14.79 4.99 9.42
C GLY A 3 -13.47 4.60 10.06
N ALA A 4 -12.48 5.48 9.95
CA ALA A 4 -11.20 5.33 10.62
C ALA A 4 -11.44 5.24 12.14
N PRO A 5 -10.94 4.20 12.84
CA PRO A 5 -10.97 4.16 14.29
C PRO A 5 -10.00 5.21 14.83
N GLY A 6 -10.45 6.00 15.79
CA GLY A 6 -9.65 7.03 16.44
C GLY A 6 -8.42 6.46 17.19
N PRO A 7 -7.41 7.28 17.51
CA PRO A 7 -6.08 6.85 17.97
C PRO A 7 -6.13 6.16 19.34
N GLY A 8 -5.85 4.86 19.35
CA GLY A 8 -5.49 4.10 20.54
C GLY A 8 -3.96 4.02 20.65
N ARG A 9 -3.40 4.24 21.83
CA ARG A 9 -1.95 4.28 22.10
C ARG A 9 -1.30 2.91 21.90
N GLY A 10 -0.47 2.77 20.89
CA GLY A 10 0.40 1.64 20.55
C GLY A 10 0.93 1.86 19.16
N ALA A 11 2.11 1.34 18.82
CA ALA A 11 2.67 1.44 17.46
C ALA A 11 1.65 0.94 16.44
N ARG A 12 0.97 1.86 15.77
CA ARG A 12 -0.14 1.56 14.86
C ARG A 12 0.36 1.52 13.44
N THR A 13 0.11 0.41 12.80
CA THR A 13 0.40 0.23 11.37
C THR A 13 -0.89 0.36 10.58
N LEU A 14 -0.88 1.20 9.55
CA LEU A 14 -1.94 1.26 8.56
C LEU A 14 -1.52 0.46 7.32
N ILE A 15 -2.38 -0.47 6.91
CA ILE A 15 -2.31 -1.11 5.59
C ILE A 15 -3.23 -0.31 4.67
N LEU A 16 -2.67 0.24 3.60
CA LEU A 16 -3.41 1.05 2.63
C LEU A 16 -3.43 0.36 1.27
N GLY A 17 -4.61 -0.05 0.81
CA GLY A 17 -4.83 -0.50 -0.55
C GLY A 17 -5.20 0.69 -1.45
N LEU A 18 -4.45 0.87 -2.54
CA LEU A 18 -4.80 1.81 -3.60
C LEU A 18 -5.35 1.06 -4.81
N GLY A 19 -6.39 1.60 -5.45
CA GLY A 19 -7.00 1.01 -6.63
C GLY A 19 -8.45 1.38 -6.83
N ASN A 20 -8.95 1.11 -8.02
CA ASN A 20 -10.35 1.32 -8.36
C ASN A 20 -11.05 -0.04 -8.55
N PRO A 21 -12.06 -0.39 -7.72
CA PRO A 21 -12.68 -1.71 -7.76
C PRO A 21 -13.51 -2.00 -9.03
N ILE A 22 -13.78 -0.98 -9.85
CA ILE A 22 -14.50 -1.13 -11.12
C ILE A 22 -13.58 -1.17 -12.35
N LEU A 23 -12.26 -1.18 -12.13
CA LEU A 23 -11.25 -1.35 -13.18
C LEU A 23 -10.48 -2.64 -12.92
N THR A 24 -10.42 -3.51 -13.93
CA THR A 24 -9.89 -4.88 -13.85
C THR A 24 -8.67 -5.03 -12.92
N ASP A 25 -7.46 -4.84 -13.44
CA ASP A 25 -6.22 -5.07 -12.69
C ASP A 25 -5.88 -3.95 -11.70
N ASP A 26 -6.50 -2.77 -11.84
CA ASP A 26 -6.31 -1.66 -10.90
C ASP A 26 -6.82 -1.98 -9.49
N ALA A 27 -7.79 -2.89 -9.39
CA ALA A 27 -8.30 -3.40 -8.12
C ALA A 27 -7.29 -4.24 -7.31
N VAL A 28 -6.14 -4.61 -7.88
CA VAL A 28 -5.18 -5.53 -7.25
C VAL A 28 -4.67 -5.02 -5.91
N GLY A 29 -4.41 -3.72 -5.79
CA GLY A 29 -3.93 -3.12 -4.54
C GLY A 29 -4.93 -3.29 -3.41
N LEU A 30 -6.22 -3.12 -3.69
CA LEU A 30 -7.31 -3.32 -2.71
C LEU A 30 -7.40 -4.80 -2.28
N ILE A 31 -7.36 -5.73 -3.26
CA ILE A 31 -7.52 -7.16 -3.01
C ILE A 31 -6.36 -7.68 -2.15
N VAL A 32 -5.12 -7.33 -2.52
CA VAL A 32 -3.94 -7.81 -1.81
C VAL A 32 -3.81 -7.15 -0.43
N ALA A 33 -4.14 -5.87 -0.28
CA ALA A 33 -4.13 -5.18 1.02
C ALA A 33 -5.10 -5.80 2.03
N ARG A 34 -6.32 -6.16 1.60
CA ARG A 34 -7.30 -6.88 2.45
C ARG A 34 -6.74 -8.19 2.97
N GLU A 35 -6.07 -8.94 2.12
CA GLU A 35 -5.52 -10.25 2.50
C GLU A 35 -4.28 -10.09 3.40
N VAL A 36 -3.42 -9.10 3.15
CA VAL A 36 -2.30 -8.75 4.05
C VAL A 36 -2.83 -8.37 5.42
N TYR A 37 -3.85 -7.51 5.50
CA TYR A 37 -4.49 -7.14 6.76
C TYR A 37 -5.03 -8.36 7.50
N ARG A 38 -5.79 -9.23 6.81
CA ARG A 38 -6.34 -10.46 7.40
C ARG A 38 -5.25 -11.34 8.02
N LEU A 39 -4.17 -11.58 7.27
CA LEU A 39 -3.05 -12.40 7.73
C LEU A 39 -2.32 -11.79 8.95
N LEU A 40 -2.13 -10.48 8.96
CA LEU A 40 -1.49 -9.79 10.08
C LEU A 40 -2.37 -9.82 11.33
N VAL A 41 -3.68 -9.64 11.21
CA VAL A 41 -4.63 -9.76 12.33
C VAL A 41 -4.63 -11.18 12.89
N GLU A 42 -4.61 -12.21 12.05
CA GLU A 42 -4.52 -13.61 12.47
C GLU A 42 -3.22 -13.92 13.25
N GLN A 43 -2.14 -13.18 12.95
CA GLN A 43 -0.87 -13.26 13.70
C GLN A 43 -0.87 -12.42 14.99
N GLY A 44 -1.99 -11.75 15.31
CA GLY A 44 -2.12 -10.92 16.52
C GLY A 44 -1.48 -9.53 16.38
N ALA A 45 -1.18 -9.07 15.15
CA ALA A 45 -0.66 -7.74 14.93
C ALA A 45 -1.75 -6.66 15.11
N SER A 46 -1.35 -5.50 15.67
CA SER A 46 -2.22 -4.33 15.78
C SER A 46 -2.10 -3.51 14.50
N VAL A 47 -3.01 -3.74 13.56
CA VAL A 47 -3.03 -3.09 12.25
C VAL A 47 -4.44 -2.62 11.92
N ASP A 48 -4.53 -1.54 11.13
CA ASP A 48 -5.78 -1.06 10.55
C ASP A 48 -5.71 -1.18 9.02
N LEU A 49 -6.86 -1.23 8.35
CA LEU A 49 -6.98 -1.23 6.90
C LEU A 49 -7.71 0.01 6.42
N ALA A 50 -7.16 0.68 5.42
CA ALA A 50 -7.85 1.70 4.64
C ALA A 50 -7.74 1.40 3.15
N GLU A 51 -8.69 1.92 2.38
CA GLU A 51 -8.76 1.78 0.94
C GLU A 51 -9.03 3.14 0.32
N ALA A 52 -8.33 3.45 -0.77
CA ALA A 52 -8.51 4.68 -1.50
C ALA A 52 -8.37 4.45 -3.01
N SER A 53 -9.15 5.20 -3.80
CA SER A 53 -9.06 5.16 -5.25
C SER A 53 -8.09 6.19 -5.85
N ALA A 54 -7.46 7.00 -5.02
CA ALA A 54 -6.42 7.94 -5.41
C ALA A 54 -5.53 8.31 -4.23
N ALA A 55 -4.25 8.48 -4.48
CA ALA A 55 -3.29 9.01 -3.52
C ALA A 55 -3.21 10.55 -3.65
N ASN A 56 -4.26 11.23 -3.24
CA ASN A 56 -4.37 12.70 -3.21
C ASN A 56 -4.23 13.23 -1.78
N LEU A 57 -4.62 14.49 -1.55
CA LEU A 57 -4.56 15.12 -0.22
C LEU A 57 -5.43 14.42 0.83
N ASP A 58 -6.48 13.68 0.43
CA ASP A 58 -7.33 12.91 1.34
C ASP A 58 -6.55 11.77 2.01
N LEU A 59 -5.44 11.32 1.39
CA LEU A 59 -4.52 10.36 1.98
C LEU A 59 -3.98 10.85 3.33
N ILE A 60 -3.70 12.15 3.47
CA ILE A 60 -3.15 12.73 4.69
C ILE A 60 -4.07 12.43 5.88
N ALA A 61 -5.38 12.63 5.71
CA ALA A 61 -6.36 12.36 6.76
C ALA A 61 -6.47 10.86 7.12
N LEU A 62 -6.14 9.96 6.18
CA LEU A 62 -6.14 8.52 6.43
C LEU A 62 -4.92 8.05 7.22
N VAL A 63 -3.77 8.70 7.04
CA VAL A 63 -2.49 8.25 7.59
C VAL A 63 -2.06 9.02 8.84
N GLU A 64 -2.73 10.11 9.18
CA GLU A 64 -2.42 10.93 10.35
C GLU A 64 -2.47 10.09 11.65
N GLY A 65 -1.44 10.21 12.47
CA GLY A 65 -1.32 9.52 13.77
C GLY A 65 -0.95 8.04 13.69
N TYR A 66 -0.59 7.52 12.52
CA TYR A 66 0.03 6.20 12.39
C TYR A 66 1.56 6.32 12.40
N GLU A 67 2.23 5.33 12.99
CA GLU A 67 3.70 5.28 13.02
C GLU A 67 4.28 4.58 11.78
N ARG A 68 3.51 3.67 11.21
CA ARG A 68 3.90 2.87 10.05
C ARG A 68 2.79 2.83 9.00
N LEU A 69 3.19 2.93 7.74
CA LEU A 69 2.31 2.81 6.57
C LEU A 69 2.84 1.73 5.63
N VAL A 70 1.96 0.81 5.26
CA VAL A 70 2.21 -0.19 4.21
C VAL A 70 1.22 0.07 3.09
N VAL A 71 1.71 0.55 1.96
CA VAL A 71 0.92 0.82 0.76
C VAL A 71 1.00 -0.35 -0.19
N VAL A 72 -0.13 -0.76 -0.76
CA VAL A 72 -0.20 -1.76 -1.84
C VAL A 72 -0.93 -1.13 -3.03
N ASP A 73 -0.29 -1.12 -4.19
CA ASP A 73 -0.77 -0.42 -5.38
C ASP A 73 -0.47 -1.20 -6.67
N ALA A 74 -1.22 -0.90 -7.73
CA ALA A 74 -0.95 -1.35 -9.08
C ALA A 74 0.26 -0.59 -9.67
N LEU A 75 1.19 -1.32 -10.28
CA LEU A 75 2.39 -0.75 -10.92
C LEU A 75 2.34 -0.95 -12.43
N ILE A 76 2.40 0.16 -13.17
CA ILE A 76 2.44 0.15 -14.63
C ILE A 76 3.87 0.20 -15.11
N VAL A 77 4.27 -0.76 -15.92
CA VAL A 77 5.59 -0.84 -16.54
C VAL A 77 5.48 -1.19 -18.04
N SER A 78 6.49 -0.87 -18.82
CA SER A 78 6.46 -1.05 -20.29
C SER A 78 6.31 -2.50 -20.74
N HIS A 79 6.82 -3.46 -19.98
CA HIS A 79 6.76 -4.90 -20.28
C HIS A 79 6.41 -5.65 -19.02
N PRO A 80 5.13 -5.64 -18.60
CA PRO A 80 4.73 -6.18 -17.32
C PRO A 80 4.88 -7.71 -17.27
N LYS A 81 5.30 -8.17 -16.10
CA LYS A 81 5.16 -9.55 -15.66
C LYS A 81 4.05 -9.59 -14.61
N PRO A 82 2.82 -10.01 -14.98
CA PRO A 82 1.67 -9.93 -14.09
C PRO A 82 1.95 -10.52 -12.71
N GLY A 83 1.66 -9.75 -11.66
CA GLY A 83 1.89 -10.16 -10.28
C GLY A 83 3.34 -10.07 -9.79
N ARG A 84 4.27 -9.54 -10.58
CA ARG A 84 5.61 -9.26 -10.05
C ARG A 84 5.53 -8.17 -9.00
N LEU A 85 6.05 -8.49 -7.80
CA LEU A 85 6.03 -7.60 -6.65
C LEU A 85 7.32 -6.79 -6.57
N HIS A 86 7.18 -5.49 -6.39
CA HIS A 86 8.27 -4.56 -6.11
C HIS A 86 8.08 -3.97 -4.73
N ARG A 87 9.11 -3.99 -3.91
CA ARG A 87 9.17 -3.18 -2.69
C ARG A 87 9.90 -1.89 -3.00
N LEU A 88 9.25 -0.78 -2.76
CA LEU A 88 9.75 0.57 -3.03
C LEU A 88 9.80 1.36 -1.72
N GLU A 89 10.72 2.31 -1.65
CA GLU A 89 10.78 3.32 -0.60
C GLU A 89 10.29 4.67 -1.14
N LEU A 90 9.98 5.61 -0.26
CA LEU A 90 9.49 6.94 -0.68
C LEU A 90 10.45 7.64 -1.65
N GLY A 91 11.78 7.46 -1.46
CA GLY A 91 12.81 8.02 -2.32
C GLY A 91 12.80 7.46 -3.74
N ASP A 92 12.40 6.20 -3.92
CA ASP A 92 12.32 5.57 -5.24
C ASP A 92 11.23 6.20 -6.10
N LEU A 93 10.10 6.58 -5.48
CA LEU A 93 8.97 7.20 -6.17
C LEU A 93 9.32 8.57 -6.76
N ALA A 94 10.23 9.32 -6.16
CA ALA A 94 10.66 10.62 -6.67
C ALA A 94 11.42 10.52 -8.00
N THR A 95 11.97 9.35 -8.32
CA THR A 95 12.73 9.07 -9.54
C THR A 95 11.94 8.31 -10.60
N MET A 96 10.76 7.78 -10.23
CA MET A 96 9.90 7.05 -11.16
C MET A 96 9.11 8.00 -12.07
N PRO A 97 8.86 7.62 -13.34
CA PRO A 97 7.96 8.37 -14.20
C PRO A 97 6.58 8.52 -13.56
N THR A 98 5.98 9.69 -13.63
CA THR A 98 4.63 9.97 -13.08
C THR A 98 3.53 9.08 -13.64
N SER A 99 3.76 8.42 -14.78
CA SER A 99 2.87 7.44 -15.39
C SER A 99 2.92 6.05 -14.76
N THR A 100 3.80 5.83 -13.81
CA THR A 100 4.02 4.51 -13.20
C THR A 100 2.98 4.17 -12.13
N SER A 101 2.36 5.18 -11.50
CA SER A 101 1.21 5.02 -10.60
C SER A 101 -0.01 5.72 -11.19
N LEU A 102 -1.17 5.03 -11.20
CA LEU A 102 -2.44 5.58 -11.71
C LEU A 102 -3.05 6.63 -10.78
N HIS A 103 -2.58 6.75 -9.54
CA HIS A 103 -3.30 7.43 -8.45
C HIS A 103 -2.78 8.84 -8.12
N GLY A 104 -2.25 9.56 -9.11
CA GLY A 104 -1.99 11.00 -9.02
C GLY A 104 -0.62 11.38 -8.46
N LEU A 105 -0.56 12.37 -7.55
CA LEU A 105 0.68 12.92 -6.97
C LEU A 105 1.55 11.90 -6.23
N GLY A 106 1.05 10.68 -6.09
CA GLY A 106 1.69 9.59 -5.36
C GLY A 106 1.71 9.81 -3.85
N PRO A 107 1.73 8.71 -3.09
CA PRO A 107 1.78 8.78 -1.62
C PRO A 107 2.97 9.60 -1.10
N ALA A 108 4.11 9.56 -1.80
CA ALA A 108 5.32 10.27 -1.40
C ALA A 108 5.13 11.78 -1.34
N ALA A 109 4.58 12.38 -2.39
CA ALA A 109 4.40 13.84 -2.44
C ALA A 109 3.35 14.32 -1.42
N ALA A 110 2.28 13.54 -1.20
CA ALA A 110 1.28 13.85 -0.19
C ALA A 110 1.87 13.82 1.23
N LEU A 111 2.67 12.80 1.55
CA LEU A 111 3.34 12.67 2.86
C LEU A 111 4.40 13.75 3.06
N GLU A 112 5.15 14.08 2.03
CA GLU A 112 6.16 15.15 2.10
C GLU A 112 5.51 16.52 2.34
N LEU A 113 4.40 16.81 1.65
CA LEU A 113 3.62 18.03 1.89
C LEU A 113 3.06 18.06 3.32
N ALA A 114 2.51 16.94 3.82
CA ALA A 114 1.99 16.85 5.17
C ALA A 114 3.05 17.16 6.24
N ARG A 115 4.25 16.58 6.09
CA ARG A 115 5.40 16.89 6.98
C ARG A 115 5.78 18.36 6.92
N HIS A 116 5.76 18.97 5.74
CA HIS A 116 6.11 20.39 5.55
C HIS A 116 5.16 21.33 6.28
N VAL A 117 3.88 20.95 6.40
CA VAL A 117 2.86 21.75 7.11
C VAL A 117 2.68 21.31 8.57
N GLY A 118 3.51 20.39 9.07
CA GLY A 118 3.53 19.98 10.48
C GLY A 118 2.44 18.97 10.86
N ILE A 119 1.89 18.24 9.91
CA ILE A 119 0.95 17.14 10.17
C ILE A 119 1.75 15.89 10.54
N ASP A 120 1.32 15.19 11.59
CA ASP A 120 1.92 13.96 12.07
C ASP A 120 1.56 12.80 11.15
N VAL A 121 2.51 12.39 10.30
CA VAL A 121 2.35 11.30 9.33
C VAL A 121 3.45 10.25 9.51
N PRO A 122 3.24 8.99 9.10
CA PRO A 122 4.20 7.92 9.30
C PRO A 122 5.57 8.22 8.72
N ASP A 123 6.62 7.99 9.53
CA ASP A 123 8.01 8.04 9.06
C ASP A 123 8.44 6.73 8.41
N ASN A 124 7.87 5.62 8.85
CA ASN A 124 8.18 4.30 8.33
C ASN A 124 7.15 3.89 7.26
N VAL A 125 7.54 4.01 5.99
CA VAL A 125 6.66 3.74 4.85
C VAL A 125 7.27 2.66 3.97
N SER A 126 6.51 1.58 3.75
CA SER A 126 6.80 0.54 2.76
C SER A 126 5.77 0.60 1.66
N ILE A 127 6.20 0.56 0.40
CA ILE A 127 5.30 0.58 -0.75
C ILE A 127 5.51 -0.69 -1.56
N TYR A 128 4.42 -1.38 -1.84
CA TYR A 128 4.40 -2.60 -2.63
C TYR A 128 3.65 -2.37 -3.94
N GLY A 129 4.42 -2.23 -5.03
CA GLY A 129 3.91 -2.13 -6.39
C GLY A 129 3.77 -3.51 -7.02
N ILE A 130 2.59 -3.80 -7.58
CA ILE A 130 2.29 -5.07 -8.25
C ILE A 130 2.14 -4.81 -9.74
N GLU A 131 2.99 -5.42 -10.58
CA GLU A 131 2.91 -5.24 -12.04
C GLU A 131 1.58 -5.76 -12.58
N VAL A 132 0.88 -4.92 -13.35
CA VAL A 132 -0.45 -5.18 -13.93
C VAL A 132 -0.40 -5.10 -15.45
N VAL A 133 -1.39 -5.71 -16.12
CA VAL A 133 -1.49 -5.75 -17.59
C VAL A 133 -2.57 -4.80 -18.10
N ASP A 134 -3.74 -4.82 -17.49
CA ASP A 134 -4.90 -4.02 -17.92
C ASP A 134 -5.55 -3.28 -16.75
N PRO A 135 -5.01 -2.14 -16.35
CA PRO A 135 -5.60 -1.33 -15.28
C PRO A 135 -6.66 -0.35 -15.76
N TYR A 136 -7.08 -0.38 -17.03
CA TYR A 136 -7.95 0.64 -17.62
C TYR A 136 -9.32 0.13 -18.03
N THR A 137 -9.45 -1.16 -18.30
CA THR A 137 -10.73 -1.74 -18.74
C THR A 137 -11.70 -1.86 -17.58
N PHE A 138 -12.95 -1.46 -17.80
CA PHE A 138 -14.01 -1.68 -16.82
C PHE A 138 -14.27 -3.16 -16.62
N GLY A 139 -14.23 -3.59 -15.36
CA GLY A 139 -14.48 -4.98 -14.98
C GLY A 139 -14.24 -5.19 -13.49
N GLU A 140 -15.03 -6.07 -12.88
CA GLU A 140 -14.97 -6.37 -11.45
C GLU A 140 -14.06 -7.58 -11.13
N THR A 141 -13.33 -8.09 -12.13
CA THR A 141 -12.43 -9.22 -11.97
C THR A 141 -11.07 -8.91 -12.57
N LEU A 142 -10.02 -9.37 -11.92
CA LEU A 142 -8.66 -9.27 -12.44
C LEU A 142 -8.51 -10.04 -13.74
N THR A 143 -7.57 -9.62 -14.58
CA THR A 143 -7.18 -10.45 -15.74
C THR A 143 -6.74 -11.85 -15.30
N PRO A 144 -7.00 -12.91 -16.08
CA PRO A 144 -6.65 -14.27 -15.70
C PRO A 144 -5.16 -14.45 -15.36
N ALA A 145 -4.29 -13.71 -16.05
CA ALA A 145 -2.85 -13.74 -15.82
C ALA A 145 -2.50 -13.20 -14.41
N LEU A 146 -3.08 -12.08 -14.03
CA LEU A 146 -2.86 -11.47 -12.72
C LEU A 146 -3.52 -12.31 -11.61
N ALA A 147 -4.76 -12.73 -11.79
CA ALA A 147 -5.48 -13.56 -10.83
C ALA A 147 -4.72 -14.83 -10.44
N SER A 148 -4.05 -15.46 -11.42
CA SER A 148 -3.22 -16.64 -11.17
C SER A 148 -1.94 -16.36 -10.40
N ALA A 149 -1.43 -15.12 -10.48
CA ALA A 149 -0.13 -14.75 -9.91
C ALA A 149 -0.23 -14.20 -8.48
N ILE A 150 -1.37 -13.61 -8.08
CA ILE A 150 -1.47 -12.85 -6.82
C ILE A 150 -1.56 -13.69 -5.55
N ALA A 151 -1.86 -14.99 -5.64
CA ALA A 151 -2.16 -15.83 -4.47
C ALA A 151 -1.03 -15.87 -3.42
N SER A 152 0.23 -15.73 -3.84
CA SER A 152 1.41 -15.76 -2.95
C SER A 152 1.82 -14.37 -2.44
N LEU A 153 1.33 -13.28 -3.03
CA LEU A 153 1.80 -11.92 -2.75
C LEU A 153 1.52 -11.48 -1.31
N PRO A 154 0.33 -11.71 -0.72
CA PRO A 154 0.07 -11.32 0.65
C PRO A 154 1.05 -11.97 1.64
N PHE A 155 1.38 -13.24 1.44
CA PHE A 155 2.36 -13.96 2.28
C PHE A 155 3.76 -13.38 2.16
N ALA A 156 4.18 -13.02 0.95
CA ALA A 156 5.48 -12.39 0.72
C ALA A 156 5.59 -11.01 1.39
N ILE A 157 4.52 -10.21 1.33
CA ILE A 157 4.44 -8.91 2.00
C ILE A 157 4.51 -9.09 3.51
N VAL A 158 3.65 -9.95 4.09
CA VAL A 158 3.63 -10.21 5.53
C VAL A 158 4.98 -10.70 6.04
N ALA A 159 5.63 -11.63 5.35
CA ALA A 159 6.95 -12.13 5.74
C ALA A 159 8.04 -11.04 5.70
N THR A 160 7.92 -10.08 4.80
CA THR A 160 8.85 -8.94 4.71
C THR A 160 8.62 -7.96 5.85
N GLU A 161 7.36 -7.59 6.10
CA GLU A 161 6.97 -6.64 7.14
C GLU A 161 7.27 -7.16 8.55
N SER A 162 7.04 -8.45 8.82
CA SER A 162 7.37 -9.08 10.11
C SER A 162 8.87 -9.01 10.40
N ARG A 163 9.72 -9.30 9.41
CA ARG A 163 11.19 -9.21 9.57
C ARG A 163 11.66 -7.77 9.86
N LEU A 164 11.06 -6.78 9.22
CA LEU A 164 11.39 -5.37 9.46
C LEU A 164 10.98 -4.92 10.87
N ALA A 165 9.83 -5.38 11.36
CA ALA A 165 9.37 -5.09 12.71
C ALA A 165 10.28 -5.70 13.78
N GLU A 166 10.81 -6.90 13.57
CA GLU A 166 11.78 -7.56 14.46
C GLU A 166 13.13 -6.84 14.45
N GLY A 167 13.64 -6.46 13.27
CA GLY A 167 14.90 -5.72 13.12
C GLY A 167 14.89 -4.36 13.80
N SER A 168 13.76 -3.67 13.78
CA SER A 168 13.58 -2.39 14.48
C SER A 168 13.61 -2.52 16.00
N ARG A 169 13.15 -3.64 16.57
CA ARG A 169 13.21 -3.92 18.02
C ARG A 169 14.60 -4.32 18.49
N ALA A 170 15.42 -4.93 17.65
CA ALA A 170 16.77 -5.36 17.98
C ALA A 170 17.81 -4.22 17.96
N GLY A 171 17.50 -3.08 17.37
CA GLY A 171 18.39 -1.91 17.28
C GLY A 171 18.25 -0.89 18.43
N VAL A 172 17.40 -1.15 19.44
CA VAL A 172 17.17 -0.30 20.62
C VAL A 172 17.71 -1.04 21.85
N LEU A 173 19.04 -1.16 21.97
CA LEU A 173 19.76 -1.53 23.19
C LEU A 173 20.91 -0.54 23.38
#